data_aaeb40d65b81cee5ec64b96ac9c1c6a3
#
_entry.id   aaeb40d65b81cee5ec64b96ac9c1c6a3
#
_cell.length_a   1.000
_cell.length_b   1.000
_cell.length_c   1.000
_cell.angle_alpha   90.00
_cell.angle_beta   90.00
_cell.angle_gamma   90.00
#
_symmetry.space_group_name_H-M   'P 1'
#
loop_
_entity.id
_entity.type
_entity.pdbx_description
1 polymer ?
#
loop_
_entity_poly.entity_id
_entity_poly.type
_entity_poly.pdbx_seq_one_letter_code
_entity_poly.pdbx_strand_id
1 'polypeptide(L)'
;MIESDRFVASTVNEPVEESIERALRPKELQEYVGQEKVRSQLEIFISAAKNRNEALDHVLLFGPAGLGKTTLAHIIAKEMGVNLRQTSGPVLEKTGDLAALLTNLEPNDVLFIDEIHRLSPVIEEILYPAMEDYRLDIMIGEGPSARSVRLDLPPFTLVGATTRAGMLTNPLRDRFGIVSRLEFYSEIELAKIVDRSSSLLEADIDPSGSLEIAKRSRGTPRIANRLLRRVRDYAQVKSNGKITASIADDALKMLDVDLLGLDVMDRKLLQAILEKFNGGPVGIDNLAAAIGEERETIEDVLEPYLIQQGYLMRTPRGRVVTQATYLHFGMKPPSQEPTDTLWQE
;
A
#
# COMPACT_ATOMS: atom_id res chain seq x y z
N MET A 1 -1.78 23.02 -16.53
CA MET A 1 -2.42 22.94 -15.20
C MET A 1 -1.39 22.30 -14.30
N ILE A 2 -0.95 22.98 -13.25
CA ILE A 2 0.00 22.45 -12.29
C ILE A 2 -0.80 21.44 -11.47
N GLU A 3 -0.51 20.15 -11.65
CA GLU A 3 -0.99 19.13 -10.71
C GLU A 3 -0.53 19.55 -9.32
N SER A 4 -1.47 19.91 -8.48
CA SER A 4 -1.18 20.17 -7.08
C SER A 4 -0.68 18.86 -6.48
N ASP A 5 0.60 18.81 -6.12
CA ASP A 5 1.23 17.69 -5.44
C ASP A 5 0.38 17.28 -4.25
N ARG A 6 -0.23 16.09 -4.33
CA ARG A 6 -1.01 15.54 -3.23
C ARG A 6 -0.05 15.07 -2.13
N PHE A 7 0.08 15.86 -1.07
CA PHE A 7 0.98 15.55 0.04
C PHE A 7 0.59 14.29 0.83
N VAL A 8 -0.65 13.88 0.75
CA VAL A 8 -1.17 12.62 1.34
C VAL A 8 -1.43 11.52 0.30
N ALA A 9 -0.98 11.68 -0.95
CA ALA A 9 -1.06 10.62 -1.94
C ALA A 9 -0.12 9.46 -1.62
N SER A 10 -0.54 8.25 -1.94
CA SER A 10 0.27 7.04 -1.73
C SER A 10 1.28 6.78 -2.87
N THR A 11 1.29 7.60 -3.93
CA THR A 11 2.20 7.49 -5.08
C THR A 11 3.38 8.44 -4.95
N VAL A 12 4.56 8.01 -5.41
CA VAL A 12 5.80 8.82 -5.43
C VAL A 12 5.95 9.41 -6.83
N ASN A 13 6.07 10.73 -6.93
CA ASN A 13 6.08 11.43 -8.22
C ASN A 13 7.48 11.88 -8.68
N GLU A 14 8.53 11.77 -7.84
CA GLU A 14 9.88 12.22 -8.20
C GLU A 14 11.00 11.23 -7.80
N PRO A 15 12.06 11.05 -8.63
CA PRO A 15 13.18 10.13 -8.33
C PRO A 15 13.93 10.45 -7.03
N VAL A 16 14.03 11.73 -6.67
CA VAL A 16 14.67 12.18 -5.41
C VAL A 16 13.84 11.79 -4.20
N GLU A 17 12.53 11.89 -4.29
CA GLU A 17 11.61 11.51 -3.23
C GLU A 17 11.66 10.01 -2.97
N GLU A 18 11.74 9.21 -4.04
CA GLU A 18 11.89 7.76 -3.95
C GLU A 18 13.21 7.34 -3.29
N SER A 19 14.32 8.02 -3.59
CA SER A 19 15.62 7.73 -2.98
C SER A 19 15.62 7.98 -1.47
N ILE A 20 15.01 9.07 -1.03
CA ILE A 20 14.87 9.37 0.40
C ILE A 20 13.92 8.39 1.08
N GLU A 21 12.79 8.07 0.44
CA GLU A 21 11.87 7.05 0.98
C GLU A 21 12.58 5.71 1.18
N ARG A 22 13.41 5.29 0.21
CA ARG A 22 14.24 4.08 0.34
C ARG A 22 15.23 4.16 1.51
N ALA A 23 15.84 5.32 1.75
CA ALA A 23 16.78 5.51 2.87
C ALA A 23 16.09 5.43 4.24
N LEU A 24 14.81 5.81 4.33
CA LEU A 24 14.03 5.76 5.56
C LEU A 24 13.46 4.36 5.87
N ARG A 25 13.47 3.43 4.90
CA ARG A 25 12.92 2.08 5.11
C ARG A 25 13.71 1.32 6.17
N PRO A 26 13.04 0.63 7.10
CA PRO A 26 13.71 -0.32 7.98
C PRO A 26 14.34 -1.45 7.16
N LYS A 27 15.50 -1.89 7.61
CA LYS A 27 16.29 -2.93 6.93
C LYS A 27 16.17 -4.30 7.58
N GLU A 28 15.71 -4.38 8.81
CA GLU A 28 15.60 -5.59 9.62
C GLU A 28 14.23 -5.68 10.28
N LEU A 29 13.79 -6.90 10.62
CA LEU A 29 12.51 -7.12 11.30
C LEU A 29 12.43 -6.41 12.65
N GLN A 30 13.55 -6.26 13.35
CA GLN A 30 13.61 -5.57 14.65
C GLN A 30 13.33 -4.07 14.51
N GLU A 31 13.71 -3.46 13.38
CA GLU A 31 13.45 -2.05 13.09
C GLU A 31 12.02 -1.80 12.57
N TYR A 32 11.32 -2.87 12.16
CA TYR A 32 10.02 -2.77 11.55
C TYR A 32 8.94 -2.57 12.63
N VAL A 33 8.43 -1.36 12.74
CA VAL A 33 7.40 -0.98 13.72
C VAL A 33 6.02 -1.42 13.23
N GLY A 34 5.18 -1.90 14.15
CA GLY A 34 3.81 -2.30 13.87
C GLY A 34 3.68 -3.67 13.20
N GLN A 35 2.46 -4.00 12.74
CA GLN A 35 2.14 -5.29 12.11
C GLN A 35 2.61 -6.50 12.93
N GLU A 36 2.43 -6.46 14.24
CA GLU A 36 3.08 -7.36 15.19
C GLU A 36 2.85 -8.85 14.89
N LYS A 37 1.63 -9.20 14.48
CA LYS A 37 1.27 -10.55 14.07
C LYS A 37 2.06 -11.03 12.85
N VAL A 38 2.15 -10.18 11.82
CA VAL A 38 2.88 -10.50 10.57
C VAL A 38 4.37 -10.61 10.87
N ARG A 39 4.92 -9.68 11.65
CA ARG A 39 6.32 -9.68 12.05
C ARG A 39 6.70 -10.94 12.81
N SER A 40 5.95 -11.30 13.86
CA SER A 40 6.21 -12.49 14.65
C SER A 40 6.12 -13.79 13.86
N GLN A 41 5.18 -13.88 12.91
CA GLN A 41 5.07 -15.03 12.02
C GLN A 41 6.26 -15.12 11.06
N LEU A 42 6.65 -14.02 10.42
CA LEU A 42 7.80 -13.99 9.52
C LEU A 42 9.10 -14.32 10.24
N GLU A 43 9.32 -13.84 11.46
CA GLU A 43 10.49 -14.16 12.29
C GLU A 43 10.63 -15.67 12.50
N ILE A 44 9.54 -16.35 12.84
CA ILE A 44 9.52 -17.81 13.02
C ILE A 44 9.81 -18.54 11.71
N PHE A 45 9.12 -18.16 10.61
CA PHE A 45 9.24 -18.85 9.33
C PHE A 45 10.61 -18.66 8.70
N ILE A 46 11.15 -17.44 8.74
CA ILE A 46 12.50 -17.12 8.25
C ILE A 46 13.55 -17.89 9.05
N SER A 47 13.45 -17.89 10.39
CA SER A 47 14.38 -18.63 11.25
C SER A 47 14.34 -20.13 10.96
N ALA A 48 13.16 -20.69 10.74
CA ALA A 48 13.00 -22.10 10.42
C ALA A 48 13.57 -22.45 9.04
N ALA A 49 13.33 -21.67 8.02
CA ALA A 49 13.87 -21.85 6.67
C ALA A 49 15.40 -21.76 6.66
N LYS A 50 15.98 -20.76 7.35
CA LYS A 50 17.44 -20.63 7.53
C LYS A 50 18.07 -21.82 8.20
N ASN A 51 17.46 -22.33 9.27
CA ASN A 51 17.98 -23.48 10.01
C ASN A 51 18.01 -24.76 9.15
N ARG A 52 17.08 -24.89 8.20
CA ARG A 52 17.03 -26.00 7.26
C ARG A 52 17.83 -25.77 5.98
N ASN A 53 18.35 -24.54 5.79
CA ASN A 53 19.00 -24.08 4.55
C ASN A 53 18.10 -24.27 3.31
N GLU A 54 16.83 -23.92 3.45
CA GLU A 54 15.78 -24.01 2.42
C GLU A 54 15.28 -22.62 2.03
N ALA A 55 14.67 -22.52 0.83
CA ALA A 55 13.90 -21.34 0.48
C ALA A 55 12.72 -21.16 1.45
N LEU A 56 12.35 -19.93 1.73
CA LEU A 56 11.12 -19.63 2.47
C LEU A 56 9.91 -19.97 1.59
N ASP A 57 8.83 -20.43 2.19
CA ASP A 57 7.55 -20.58 1.47
C ASP A 57 7.17 -19.27 0.78
N HIS A 58 6.45 -19.37 -0.36
CA HIS A 58 5.99 -18.19 -1.07
C HIS A 58 5.08 -17.32 -0.21
N VAL A 59 5.31 -16.01 -0.25
CA VAL A 59 4.65 -15.01 0.61
C VAL A 59 3.74 -14.10 -0.20
N LEU A 60 2.48 -13.98 0.19
CA LEU A 60 1.55 -12.98 -0.34
C LEU A 60 1.32 -11.88 0.71
N LEU A 61 1.72 -10.65 0.36
CA LEU A 61 1.49 -9.45 1.17
C LEU A 61 0.37 -8.63 0.53
N PHE A 62 -0.74 -8.41 1.24
CA PHE A 62 -1.84 -7.64 0.70
C PHE A 62 -2.38 -6.60 1.67
N GLY A 63 -2.98 -5.56 1.14
CA GLY A 63 -3.53 -4.43 1.90
C GLY A 63 -3.34 -3.10 1.18
N PRO A 64 -3.88 -2.00 1.72
CA PRO A 64 -3.77 -0.67 1.14
C PRO A 64 -2.35 -0.27 0.76
N ALA A 65 -2.23 0.72 -0.13
CA ALA A 65 -0.93 1.25 -0.54
C ALA A 65 -0.20 1.93 0.63
N GLY A 66 1.15 1.91 0.62
CA GLY A 66 1.98 2.64 1.59
C GLY A 66 2.13 1.99 2.97
N LEU A 67 1.63 0.76 3.18
CA LEU A 67 1.72 0.03 4.47
C LEU A 67 3.01 -0.77 4.68
N GLY A 68 3.94 -0.77 3.70
CA GLY A 68 5.24 -1.41 3.86
C GLY A 68 5.38 -2.80 3.21
N LYS A 69 4.52 -3.19 2.25
CA LYS A 69 4.63 -4.46 1.51
C LYS A 69 6.00 -4.64 0.87
N THR A 70 6.45 -3.66 0.08
CA THR A 70 7.77 -3.65 -0.55
C THR A 70 8.91 -3.67 0.48
N THR A 71 8.74 -2.96 1.62
CA THR A 71 9.70 -2.96 2.72
C THR A 71 9.87 -4.35 3.32
N LEU A 72 8.77 -5.06 3.56
CA LEU A 72 8.81 -6.45 4.07
C LEU A 72 9.51 -7.40 3.08
N ALA A 73 9.30 -7.25 1.78
CA ALA A 73 10.01 -8.06 0.78
C ALA A 73 11.55 -7.87 0.87
N HIS A 74 12.01 -6.62 1.04
CA HIS A 74 13.42 -6.31 1.25
C HIS A 74 13.95 -6.90 2.56
N ILE A 75 13.16 -6.81 3.64
CA ILE A 75 13.53 -7.38 4.94
C ILE A 75 13.63 -8.90 4.84
N ILE A 76 12.66 -9.57 4.22
CA ILE A 76 12.68 -11.03 4.03
C ILE A 76 13.98 -11.46 3.34
N ALA A 77 14.35 -10.84 2.22
CA ALA A 77 15.58 -11.18 1.50
C ALA A 77 16.83 -10.93 2.37
N LYS A 78 16.88 -9.79 3.07
CA LYS A 78 18.00 -9.47 3.96
C LYS A 78 18.10 -10.44 5.13
N GLU A 79 17.01 -10.76 5.78
CA GLU A 79 16.97 -11.72 6.90
C GLU A 79 17.33 -13.13 6.43
N MET A 80 16.90 -13.55 5.24
CA MET A 80 17.32 -14.81 4.63
C MET A 80 18.80 -14.82 4.21
N GLY A 81 19.41 -13.65 4.01
CA GLY A 81 20.80 -13.50 3.56
C GLY A 81 20.98 -13.80 2.07
N VAL A 82 19.97 -13.53 1.25
CA VAL A 82 19.94 -13.83 -0.19
C VAL A 82 19.65 -12.57 -1.02
N ASN A 83 19.77 -12.69 -2.35
CA ASN A 83 19.50 -11.58 -3.24
C ASN A 83 17.99 -11.34 -3.39
N LEU A 84 17.63 -10.09 -3.64
CA LEU A 84 16.28 -9.67 -4.01
C LEU A 84 16.26 -9.28 -5.49
N ARG A 85 15.45 -9.97 -6.29
CA ARG A 85 15.06 -9.53 -7.63
C ARG A 85 13.68 -8.90 -7.54
N GLN A 86 13.53 -7.70 -8.08
CA GLN A 86 12.28 -6.94 -7.98
C GLN A 86 11.73 -6.62 -9.36
N THR A 87 10.43 -6.82 -9.53
CA THR A 87 9.65 -6.42 -10.69
C THR A 87 8.23 -6.04 -10.26
N SER A 88 7.36 -5.73 -11.22
CA SER A 88 5.93 -5.50 -10.98
C SER A 88 5.08 -6.17 -12.04
N GLY A 89 3.81 -6.46 -11.71
CA GLY A 89 2.87 -7.08 -12.64
C GLY A 89 2.78 -6.37 -14.00
N PRO A 90 2.61 -5.03 -14.03
CA PRO A 90 2.54 -4.28 -15.29
C PRO A 90 3.79 -4.35 -16.18
N VAL A 91 4.95 -4.60 -15.60
CA VAL A 91 6.24 -4.68 -16.36
C VAL A 91 6.41 -6.05 -17.02
N LEU A 92 5.77 -7.08 -16.49
CA LEU A 92 5.80 -8.44 -17.02
C LEU A 92 4.76 -8.60 -18.14
N GLU A 93 5.10 -8.15 -19.34
CA GLU A 93 4.18 -8.23 -20.48
C GLU A 93 4.30 -9.54 -21.27
N LYS A 94 5.50 -10.08 -21.34
CA LYS A 94 5.82 -11.26 -22.14
C LYS A 94 6.35 -12.41 -21.29
N THR A 95 6.09 -13.61 -21.72
CA THR A 95 6.60 -14.83 -21.08
C THR A 95 8.13 -14.86 -20.96
N GLY A 96 8.82 -14.29 -21.95
CA GLY A 96 10.28 -14.13 -21.94
C GLY A 96 10.81 -13.25 -20.83
N ASP A 97 10.06 -12.24 -20.41
CA ASP A 97 10.46 -11.32 -19.33
C ASP A 97 10.51 -12.07 -18.00
N LEU A 98 9.46 -12.86 -17.71
CA LEU A 98 9.41 -13.70 -16.52
C LEU A 98 10.47 -14.81 -16.57
N ALA A 99 10.63 -15.45 -17.73
CA ALA A 99 11.64 -16.51 -17.93
C ALA A 99 13.06 -15.98 -17.66
N ALA A 100 13.39 -14.80 -18.17
CA ALA A 100 14.69 -14.17 -17.94
C ALA A 100 14.93 -13.87 -16.45
N LEU A 101 13.91 -13.45 -15.72
CA LEU A 101 14.02 -13.21 -14.27
C LEU A 101 14.23 -14.52 -13.51
N LEU A 102 13.44 -15.56 -13.78
CA LEU A 102 13.47 -16.83 -13.07
C LEU A 102 14.77 -17.60 -13.32
N THR A 103 15.29 -17.61 -14.55
CA THR A 103 16.55 -18.29 -14.91
C THR A 103 17.82 -17.61 -14.36
N ASN A 104 17.71 -16.35 -13.93
CA ASN A 104 18.80 -15.61 -13.31
C ASN A 104 18.76 -15.62 -11.77
N LEU A 105 17.86 -16.40 -11.15
CA LEU A 105 17.83 -16.56 -9.70
C LEU A 105 18.92 -17.53 -9.24
N GLU A 106 19.51 -17.23 -8.09
CA GLU A 106 20.37 -18.14 -7.36
C GLU A 106 19.55 -18.94 -6.31
N PRO A 107 20.08 -20.06 -5.78
CA PRO A 107 19.35 -20.83 -4.77
C PRO A 107 18.92 -19.99 -3.57
N ASN A 108 17.65 -20.11 -3.22
CA ASN A 108 16.95 -19.42 -2.13
C ASN A 108 16.73 -17.91 -2.33
N ASP A 109 17.07 -17.35 -3.51
CA ASP A 109 16.80 -15.95 -3.83
C ASP A 109 15.32 -15.59 -3.66
N VAL A 110 15.07 -14.32 -3.42
CA VAL A 110 13.72 -13.75 -3.35
C VAL A 110 13.39 -13.04 -4.65
N LEU A 111 12.30 -13.45 -5.30
CA LEU A 111 11.66 -12.72 -6.38
C LEU A 111 10.47 -11.93 -5.82
N PHE A 112 10.52 -10.62 -5.91
CA PHE A 112 9.43 -9.74 -5.51
C PHE A 112 8.65 -9.23 -6.73
N ILE A 113 7.33 -9.47 -6.75
CA ILE A 113 6.43 -8.95 -7.78
C ILE A 113 5.42 -8.01 -7.11
N ASP A 114 5.57 -6.70 -7.35
CA ASP A 114 4.58 -5.71 -6.89
C ASP A 114 3.38 -5.70 -7.82
N GLU A 115 2.20 -5.34 -7.30
CA GLU A 115 0.92 -5.34 -8.01
C GLU A 115 0.68 -6.66 -8.80
N ILE A 116 0.93 -7.79 -8.14
CA ILE A 116 0.87 -9.13 -8.74
C ILE A 116 -0.50 -9.45 -9.35
N HIS A 117 -1.58 -8.81 -8.90
CA HIS A 117 -2.92 -8.94 -9.46
C HIS A 117 -3.06 -8.41 -10.89
N ARG A 118 -2.05 -7.69 -11.39
CA ARG A 118 -2.00 -7.15 -12.77
C ARG A 118 -1.23 -8.05 -13.74
N LEU A 119 -0.82 -9.23 -13.31
CA LEU A 119 -0.24 -10.23 -14.21
C LEU A 119 -1.29 -10.66 -15.23
N SER A 120 -0.86 -10.89 -16.47
CA SER A 120 -1.71 -11.50 -17.48
C SER A 120 -1.91 -13.00 -17.18
N PRO A 121 -3.03 -13.61 -17.57
CA PRO A 121 -3.27 -15.05 -17.37
C PRO A 121 -2.15 -15.92 -17.94
N VAL A 122 -1.55 -15.53 -19.05
CA VAL A 122 -0.44 -16.28 -19.69
C VAL A 122 0.81 -16.28 -18.81
N ILE A 123 1.09 -15.17 -18.12
CA ILE A 123 2.21 -15.07 -17.18
C ILE A 123 1.93 -15.89 -15.92
N GLU A 124 0.69 -15.84 -15.42
CA GLU A 124 0.28 -16.65 -14.26
C GLU A 124 0.45 -18.16 -14.53
N GLU A 125 0.05 -18.65 -15.72
CA GLU A 125 0.17 -20.06 -16.09
C GLU A 125 1.63 -20.57 -16.10
N ILE A 126 2.57 -19.71 -16.46
CA ILE A 126 4.01 -20.03 -16.40
C ILE A 126 4.52 -19.98 -14.95
N LEU A 127 3.97 -19.10 -14.15
CA LEU A 127 4.38 -18.93 -12.75
C LEU A 127 3.99 -20.14 -11.89
N TYR A 128 2.87 -20.82 -12.21
CA TYR A 128 2.39 -21.96 -11.41
C TYR A 128 3.41 -23.09 -11.28
N PRO A 129 3.94 -23.70 -12.37
CA PRO A 129 4.95 -24.76 -12.25
C PRO A 129 6.27 -24.25 -11.70
N ALA A 130 6.58 -22.97 -11.88
CA ALA A 130 7.77 -22.37 -11.28
C ALA A 130 7.67 -22.28 -9.75
N MET A 131 6.48 -22.03 -9.20
CA MET A 131 6.24 -21.99 -7.75
C MET A 131 6.12 -23.38 -7.13
N GLU A 132 5.48 -24.34 -7.81
CA GLU A 132 5.22 -25.67 -7.25
C GLU A 132 6.41 -26.62 -7.38
N ASP A 133 6.99 -26.67 -8.58
CA ASP A 133 7.97 -27.68 -8.95
C ASP A 133 9.37 -27.11 -9.23
N TYR A 134 9.55 -25.79 -9.13
CA TYR A 134 10.77 -25.10 -9.55
C TYR A 134 11.13 -25.41 -11.00
N ARG A 135 10.15 -25.38 -11.89
CA ARG A 135 10.29 -25.69 -13.31
C ARG A 135 9.67 -24.63 -14.18
N LEU A 136 10.27 -24.40 -15.33
CA LEU A 136 9.81 -23.46 -16.32
C LEU A 136 9.64 -24.17 -17.66
N ASP A 137 8.44 -24.21 -18.20
CA ASP A 137 8.16 -24.73 -19.52
C ASP A 137 8.10 -23.57 -20.52
N ILE A 138 9.05 -23.53 -21.47
CA ILE A 138 9.15 -22.48 -22.49
C ILE A 138 8.90 -23.08 -23.87
N MET A 139 8.04 -22.41 -24.66
CA MET A 139 7.88 -22.74 -26.09
C MET A 139 8.95 -22.02 -26.90
N ILE A 140 9.79 -22.78 -27.61
CA ILE A 140 10.80 -22.25 -28.51
C ILE A 140 10.39 -22.54 -29.95
N GLY A 141 10.40 -21.50 -30.81
CA GLY A 141 9.98 -21.57 -32.21
C GLY A 141 8.53 -21.16 -32.41
N GLU A 142 8.11 -21.08 -33.65
CA GLU A 142 6.74 -20.68 -34.04
C GLU A 142 6.07 -21.75 -34.89
N GLY A 143 4.75 -21.82 -34.84
CA GLY A 143 3.92 -22.72 -35.64
C GLY A 143 4.15 -24.22 -35.33
N PRO A 144 4.02 -25.13 -36.32
CA PRO A 144 4.12 -26.59 -36.12
C PRO A 144 5.51 -27.08 -35.68
N SER A 145 6.53 -26.23 -35.79
CA SER A 145 7.91 -26.54 -35.37
C SER A 145 8.21 -26.09 -33.94
N ALA A 146 7.28 -25.48 -33.24
CA ALA A 146 7.45 -25.07 -31.86
C ALA A 146 7.72 -26.31 -30.96
N ARG A 147 8.70 -26.19 -30.08
CA ARG A 147 9.05 -27.23 -29.10
C ARG A 147 8.97 -26.68 -27.72
N SER A 148 8.38 -27.46 -26.81
CA SER A 148 8.46 -27.16 -25.38
C SER A 148 9.83 -27.59 -24.84
N VAL A 149 10.51 -26.68 -24.19
CA VAL A 149 11.76 -26.96 -23.46
C VAL A 149 11.48 -26.72 -21.99
N ARG A 150 11.78 -27.72 -21.18
CA ARG A 150 11.66 -27.63 -19.71
C ARG A 150 13.01 -27.25 -19.12
N LEU A 151 13.02 -26.23 -18.28
CA LEU A 151 14.18 -25.78 -17.54
C LEU A 151 13.92 -25.99 -16.04
N ASP A 152 14.88 -26.59 -15.35
CA ASP A 152 14.86 -26.68 -13.89
C ASP A 152 15.36 -25.33 -13.32
N LEU A 153 14.66 -24.81 -12.32
CA LEU A 153 14.98 -23.59 -11.60
C LEU A 153 15.57 -23.93 -10.23
N PRO A 154 16.47 -23.11 -9.70
CA PRO A 154 16.85 -23.24 -8.29
C PRO A 154 15.62 -22.96 -7.40
N PRO A 155 15.54 -23.57 -6.20
CA PRO A 155 14.52 -23.19 -5.22
C PRO A 155 14.61 -21.69 -4.94
N PHE A 156 13.46 -21.01 -4.92
CA PHE A 156 13.36 -19.58 -4.68
C PHE A 156 12.10 -19.25 -3.89
N THR A 157 12.05 -18.07 -3.32
CA THR A 157 10.87 -17.54 -2.65
C THR A 157 10.21 -16.47 -3.52
N LEU A 158 8.95 -16.66 -3.91
CA LEU A 158 8.16 -15.60 -4.49
C LEU A 158 7.50 -14.77 -3.37
N VAL A 159 7.72 -13.46 -3.38
CA VAL A 159 6.97 -12.51 -2.54
C VAL A 159 6.07 -11.70 -3.47
N GLY A 160 4.77 -11.97 -3.45
CA GLY A 160 3.76 -11.21 -4.18
C GLY A 160 3.20 -10.09 -3.32
N ALA A 161 3.04 -8.89 -3.87
CA ALA A 161 2.35 -7.79 -3.21
C ALA A 161 1.15 -7.32 -4.03
N THR A 162 0.05 -6.98 -3.35
CA THR A 162 -1.16 -6.46 -4.02
C THR A 162 -1.97 -5.54 -3.11
N THR A 163 -2.60 -4.54 -3.71
CA THR A 163 -3.65 -3.74 -3.06
C THR A 163 -5.02 -4.42 -3.18
N ARG A 164 -5.22 -5.30 -4.15
CA ARG A 164 -6.50 -5.89 -4.55
C ARG A 164 -6.45 -7.43 -4.50
N ALA A 165 -6.34 -8.00 -3.30
CA ALA A 165 -6.26 -9.46 -3.13
C ALA A 165 -7.44 -10.24 -3.75
N GLY A 166 -8.61 -9.62 -3.84
CA GLY A 166 -9.79 -10.22 -4.47
C GLY A 166 -9.73 -10.34 -6.00
N MET A 167 -8.74 -9.70 -6.65
CA MET A 167 -8.51 -9.80 -8.09
C MET A 167 -7.53 -10.94 -8.46
N LEU A 168 -6.85 -11.52 -7.47
CA LEU A 168 -5.99 -12.68 -7.72
C LEU A 168 -6.85 -13.89 -8.05
N THR A 169 -6.38 -14.67 -9.03
CA THR A 169 -7.00 -15.96 -9.32
C THR A 169 -6.83 -16.93 -8.14
N ASN A 170 -7.80 -17.78 -7.91
CA ASN A 170 -7.69 -18.78 -6.84
C ASN A 170 -6.46 -19.68 -7.02
N PRO A 171 -6.13 -20.18 -8.24
CA PRO A 171 -4.96 -21.00 -8.44
C PRO A 171 -3.64 -20.29 -8.03
N LEU A 172 -3.50 -19.01 -8.33
CA LEU A 172 -2.30 -18.27 -7.91
C LEU A 172 -2.27 -18.07 -6.40
N ARG A 173 -3.41 -17.72 -5.80
CA ARG A 173 -3.51 -17.46 -4.36
C ARG A 173 -3.19 -18.70 -3.52
N ASP A 174 -3.67 -19.87 -3.93
CA ASP A 174 -3.52 -21.12 -3.19
C ASP A 174 -2.06 -21.63 -3.15
N ARG A 175 -1.19 -21.08 -4.00
CA ARG A 175 0.25 -21.40 -4.04
C ARG A 175 1.10 -20.61 -3.05
N PHE A 176 0.51 -19.63 -2.38
CA PHE A 176 1.20 -18.90 -1.33
C PHE A 176 1.01 -19.61 0.02
N GLY A 177 2.10 -20.16 0.55
CA GLY A 177 2.11 -20.81 1.88
C GLY A 177 1.95 -19.80 3.03
N ILE A 178 2.41 -18.54 2.82
CA ILE A 178 2.33 -17.47 3.81
C ILE A 178 1.49 -16.33 3.23
N VAL A 179 0.30 -16.09 3.82
CA VAL A 179 -0.61 -15.02 3.38
C VAL A 179 -0.79 -14.01 4.50
N SER A 180 -0.32 -12.79 4.30
CA SER A 180 -0.30 -11.75 5.33
C SER A 180 -1.03 -10.49 4.87
N ARG A 181 -2.07 -10.12 5.62
CA ARG A 181 -2.78 -8.86 5.45
C ARG A 181 -2.08 -7.78 6.27
N LEU A 182 -1.72 -6.67 5.62
CA LEU A 182 -1.24 -5.48 6.30
C LEU A 182 -2.42 -4.54 6.59
N GLU A 183 -2.44 -4.02 7.81
CA GLU A 183 -3.47 -3.14 8.30
C GLU A 183 -2.93 -1.72 8.48
N PHE A 184 -3.82 -0.74 8.57
CA PHE A 184 -3.41 0.61 8.89
C PHE A 184 -2.80 0.67 10.29
N TYR A 185 -1.79 1.52 10.44
CA TYR A 185 -1.06 1.71 11.68
C TYR A 185 -1.85 2.61 12.64
N SER A 186 -1.71 2.35 13.92
CA SER A 186 -2.19 3.25 14.96
C SER A 186 -1.34 4.54 15.00
N GLU A 187 -1.88 5.60 15.59
CA GLU A 187 -1.17 6.87 15.79
C GLU A 187 0.12 6.67 16.61
N ILE A 188 0.10 5.76 17.60
CA ILE A 188 1.27 5.46 18.44
C ILE A 188 2.37 4.77 17.63
N GLU A 189 2.03 3.84 16.77
CA GLU A 189 2.99 3.16 15.89
C GLU A 189 3.57 4.15 14.87
N LEU A 190 2.73 5.01 14.28
CA LEU A 190 3.19 6.04 13.35
C LEU A 190 4.08 7.07 14.03
N ALA A 191 3.79 7.48 15.27
CA ALA A 191 4.66 8.38 16.02
C ALA A 191 6.06 7.78 16.20
N LYS A 192 6.17 6.49 16.53
CA LYS A 192 7.46 5.79 16.59
C LYS A 192 8.20 5.76 15.25
N ILE A 193 7.45 5.60 14.13
CA ILE A 193 8.02 5.64 12.79
C ILE A 193 8.52 7.05 12.47
N VAL A 194 7.77 8.09 12.83
CA VAL A 194 8.16 9.49 12.67
C VAL A 194 9.42 9.80 13.50
N ASP A 195 9.49 9.37 14.76
CA ASP A 195 10.67 9.55 15.63
C ASP A 195 11.92 8.88 15.04
N ARG A 196 11.78 7.64 14.56
CA ARG A 196 12.90 6.96 13.88
C ARG A 196 13.32 7.70 12.61
N SER A 197 12.37 8.11 11.80
CA SER A 197 12.64 8.79 10.53
C SER A 197 13.21 10.18 10.75
N SER A 198 12.80 10.91 11.79
CA SER A 198 13.35 12.21 12.16
C SER A 198 14.83 12.11 12.53
N SER A 199 15.19 11.07 13.27
CA SER A 199 16.59 10.81 13.62
C SER A 199 17.46 10.56 12.38
N LEU A 200 16.96 9.82 11.39
CA LEU A 200 17.64 9.56 10.12
C LEU A 200 17.72 10.81 9.22
N LEU A 201 16.79 11.74 9.36
CA LEU A 201 16.75 13.02 8.63
C LEU A 201 17.44 14.17 9.38
N GLU A 202 18.03 13.89 10.56
CA GLU A 202 18.63 14.89 11.45
C GLU A 202 17.65 16.04 11.78
N ALA A 203 16.37 15.72 11.94
CA ALA A 203 15.32 16.68 12.28
C ALA A 203 15.05 16.65 13.79
N ASP A 204 15.13 17.81 14.44
CA ASP A 204 14.81 17.97 15.86
C ASP A 204 13.27 18.00 16.04
N ILE A 205 12.73 16.96 16.60
CA ILE A 205 11.29 16.80 16.84
C ILE A 205 11.02 16.39 18.28
N ASP A 206 10.00 16.96 18.88
CA ASP A 206 9.53 16.49 20.18
C ASP A 206 8.39 15.46 20.05
N PRO A 207 8.09 14.68 21.11
CA PRO A 207 7.03 13.67 21.06
C PRO A 207 5.64 14.22 20.69
N SER A 208 5.38 15.49 20.96
CA SER A 208 4.10 16.11 20.60
C SER A 208 4.00 16.42 19.11
N GLY A 209 5.13 16.81 18.49
CA GLY A 209 5.24 17.01 17.06
C GLY A 209 5.12 15.69 16.28
N SER A 210 5.77 14.64 16.76
CA SER A 210 5.66 13.30 16.17
C SER A 210 4.22 12.78 16.21
N LEU A 211 3.53 12.97 17.32
CA LEU A 211 2.13 12.56 17.48
C LEU A 211 1.20 13.37 16.56
N GLU A 212 1.45 14.68 16.40
CA GLU A 212 0.63 15.52 15.53
C GLU A 212 0.76 15.13 14.05
N ILE A 213 1.98 14.82 13.60
CA ILE A 213 2.21 14.26 12.26
C ILE A 213 1.53 12.90 12.11
N ALA A 214 1.68 12.01 13.10
CA ALA A 214 1.11 10.67 13.09
C ALA A 214 -0.42 10.68 12.95
N LYS A 215 -1.12 11.54 13.69
CA LYS A 215 -2.59 11.69 13.62
C LYS A 215 -3.08 12.00 12.21
N ARG A 216 -2.35 12.82 11.46
CA ARG A 216 -2.73 13.24 10.11
C ARG A 216 -2.15 12.36 9.00
N SER A 217 -1.47 11.27 9.37
CA SER A 217 -0.80 10.37 8.41
C SER A 217 -1.67 9.25 7.86
N ARG A 218 -2.97 9.27 8.12
CA ARG A 218 -3.95 8.32 7.54
C ARG A 218 -3.58 6.85 7.78
N GLY A 219 -3.01 6.53 8.94
CA GLY A 219 -2.61 5.17 9.24
C GLY A 219 -1.46 4.61 8.38
N THR A 220 -0.72 5.46 7.64
CA THR A 220 0.17 5.03 6.57
C THR A 220 1.60 5.54 6.79
N PRO A 221 2.61 4.65 6.97
CA PRO A 221 4.01 5.04 7.15
C PRO A 221 4.58 5.92 6.03
N ARG A 222 4.21 5.66 4.78
CA ARG A 222 4.65 6.47 3.63
C ARG A 222 4.19 7.92 3.76
N ILE A 223 2.92 8.13 4.12
CA ILE A 223 2.37 9.48 4.33
C ILE A 223 3.04 10.14 5.52
N ALA A 224 3.23 9.41 6.64
CA ALA A 224 3.92 9.93 7.83
C ALA A 224 5.31 10.47 7.49
N ASN A 225 6.11 9.72 6.76
CA ASN A 225 7.44 10.14 6.33
C ASN A 225 7.40 11.33 5.37
N ARG A 226 6.41 11.38 4.48
CA ARG A 226 6.23 12.50 3.55
C ARG A 226 5.85 13.78 4.28
N LEU A 227 4.89 13.70 5.20
CA LEU A 227 4.50 14.84 6.04
C LEU A 227 5.65 15.31 6.93
N LEU A 228 6.40 14.39 7.55
CA LEU A 228 7.57 14.73 8.36
C LEU A 228 8.58 15.59 7.56
N ARG A 229 8.88 15.22 6.33
CA ARG A 229 9.80 15.98 5.47
C ARG A 229 9.29 17.39 5.23
N ARG A 230 8.04 17.58 4.90
CA ARG A 230 7.45 18.91 4.66
C ARG A 230 7.36 19.75 5.92
N VAL A 231 7.02 19.13 7.05
CA VAL A 231 7.03 19.78 8.36
C VAL A 231 8.45 20.21 8.77
N ARG A 232 9.47 19.38 8.48
CA ARG A 232 10.87 19.72 8.69
C ARG A 232 11.26 20.95 7.85
N ASP A 233 10.93 20.96 6.56
CA ASP A 233 11.22 22.08 5.66
C ASP A 233 10.56 23.38 6.19
N TYR A 234 9.32 23.29 6.65
CA TYR A 234 8.61 24.41 7.28
C TYR A 234 9.30 24.88 8.56
N ALA A 235 9.66 23.96 9.46
CA ALA A 235 10.33 24.27 10.71
C ALA A 235 11.66 24.96 10.52
N GLN A 236 12.45 24.56 9.51
CA GLN A 236 13.73 25.19 9.17
C GLN A 236 13.57 26.64 8.71
N VAL A 237 12.47 26.97 8.04
CA VAL A 237 12.25 28.31 7.48
C VAL A 237 11.48 29.23 8.44
N LYS A 238 10.50 28.68 9.16
CA LYS A 238 9.53 29.46 9.98
C LYS A 238 9.78 29.38 11.46
N SER A 239 10.68 28.50 11.92
CA SER A 239 11.05 28.38 13.32
C SER A 239 12.57 28.21 13.47
N ASN A 240 13.03 27.77 14.63
CA ASN A 240 14.44 27.47 14.91
C ASN A 240 14.87 26.06 14.48
N GLY A 241 14.10 25.40 13.63
CA GLY A 241 14.31 24.03 13.16
C GLY A 241 13.69 22.95 14.05
N LYS A 242 13.18 23.30 15.24
CA LYS A 242 12.53 22.36 16.15
C LYS A 242 11.06 22.16 15.78
N ILE A 243 10.65 20.90 15.65
CA ILE A 243 9.28 20.49 15.33
C ILE A 243 8.52 20.20 16.63
N THR A 244 7.63 21.08 17.00
CA THR A 244 6.64 20.91 18.09
C THR A 244 5.27 20.66 17.52
N ALA A 245 4.27 20.30 18.35
CA ALA A 245 2.89 20.14 17.90
C ALA A 245 2.34 21.38 17.18
N SER A 246 2.66 22.60 17.67
CA SER A 246 2.23 23.84 17.04
C SER A 246 2.85 24.05 15.67
N ILE A 247 4.15 23.82 15.53
CA ILE A 247 4.86 23.94 14.25
C ILE A 247 4.36 22.89 13.25
N ALA A 248 4.12 21.66 13.71
CA ALA A 248 3.54 20.61 12.88
C ALA A 248 2.12 20.98 12.40
N ASP A 249 1.28 21.48 13.30
CA ASP A 249 -0.09 21.92 12.97
C ASP A 249 -0.09 23.07 11.95
N ASP A 250 0.75 24.10 12.15
CA ASP A 250 0.86 25.21 11.21
C ASP A 250 1.34 24.76 9.82
N ALA A 251 2.34 23.88 9.79
CA ALA A 251 2.85 23.31 8.54
C ALA A 251 1.79 22.48 7.81
N LEU A 252 1.07 21.62 8.55
CA LEU A 252 0.04 20.74 7.98
C LEU A 252 -1.17 21.54 7.48
N LYS A 253 -1.55 22.62 8.16
CA LYS A 253 -2.57 23.57 7.67
C LYS A 253 -2.12 24.25 6.37
N MET A 254 -0.85 24.67 6.27
CA MET A 254 -0.30 25.23 5.03
C MET A 254 -0.34 24.25 3.87
N LEU A 255 -0.26 22.96 4.15
CA LEU A 255 -0.36 21.86 3.17
C LEU A 255 -1.80 21.41 2.89
N ASP A 256 -2.80 22.14 3.40
CA ASP A 256 -4.22 21.79 3.26
C ASP A 256 -4.59 20.41 3.82
N VAL A 257 -3.85 19.91 4.79
CA VAL A 257 -4.16 18.67 5.53
C VAL A 257 -4.91 19.04 6.80
N ASP A 258 -6.15 18.58 6.91
CA ASP A 258 -6.99 18.90 8.06
C ASP A 258 -6.65 18.07 9.32
N LEU A 259 -7.39 18.29 10.41
CA LEU A 259 -7.17 17.61 11.70
C LEU A 259 -7.36 16.09 11.64
N LEU A 260 -8.07 15.59 10.65
CA LEU A 260 -8.33 14.16 10.42
C LEU A 260 -7.40 13.56 9.36
N GLY A 261 -6.45 14.34 8.84
CA GLY A 261 -5.56 13.91 7.77
C GLY A 261 -6.21 13.87 6.39
N LEU A 262 -7.37 14.49 6.21
CA LEU A 262 -8.00 14.60 4.89
C LEU A 262 -7.33 15.71 4.08
N ASP A 263 -6.93 15.39 2.87
CA ASP A 263 -6.37 16.35 1.91
C ASP A 263 -7.49 17.04 1.09
N VAL A 264 -7.09 17.91 0.19
CA VAL A 264 -8.01 18.63 -0.71
C VAL A 264 -8.87 17.66 -1.53
N MET A 265 -8.28 16.54 -2.00
CA MET A 265 -9.01 15.59 -2.86
C MET A 265 -9.99 14.73 -2.06
N ASP A 266 -9.63 14.32 -0.85
CA ASP A 266 -10.56 13.62 0.04
C ASP A 266 -11.78 14.49 0.33
N ARG A 267 -11.54 15.75 0.72
CA ARG A 267 -12.63 16.70 0.98
C ARG A 267 -13.47 16.96 -0.27
N LYS A 268 -12.82 17.13 -1.45
CA LYS A 268 -13.52 17.32 -2.72
C LYS A 268 -14.41 16.12 -3.07
N LEU A 269 -13.92 14.88 -2.82
CA LEU A 269 -14.70 13.66 -3.02
C LEU A 269 -15.94 13.63 -2.12
N LEU A 270 -15.74 13.82 -0.82
CA LEU A 270 -16.83 13.81 0.15
C LEU A 270 -17.84 14.93 -0.09
N GLN A 271 -17.37 16.15 -0.37
CA GLN A 271 -18.23 17.30 -0.71
C GLN A 271 -19.02 17.05 -1.99
N ALA A 272 -18.40 16.47 -3.02
CA ALA A 272 -19.12 16.13 -4.25
C ALA A 272 -20.28 15.17 -3.99
N ILE A 273 -20.09 14.17 -3.12
CA ILE A 273 -21.18 13.25 -2.75
C ILE A 273 -22.25 13.98 -1.94
N LEU A 274 -21.86 14.84 -0.99
CA LEU A 274 -22.79 15.60 -0.16
C LEU A 274 -23.63 16.57 -0.99
N GLU A 275 -22.98 17.41 -1.80
CA GLU A 275 -23.63 18.57 -2.42
C GLU A 275 -24.26 18.24 -3.78
N LYS A 276 -23.54 17.44 -4.62
CA LYS A 276 -24.01 17.13 -5.99
C LYS A 276 -24.91 15.89 -6.06
N PHE A 277 -24.76 14.97 -5.09
CA PHE A 277 -25.49 13.69 -5.08
C PHE A 277 -26.30 13.47 -3.81
N ASN A 278 -26.59 14.52 -3.03
CA ASN A 278 -27.43 14.50 -1.82
C ASN A 278 -27.03 13.40 -0.81
N GLY A 279 -25.72 13.19 -0.62
CA GLY A 279 -25.18 12.15 0.25
C GLY A 279 -25.09 10.75 -0.36
N GLY A 280 -25.51 10.56 -1.59
CA GLY A 280 -25.48 9.30 -2.33
C GLY A 280 -26.83 8.57 -2.33
N PRO A 281 -26.90 7.35 -2.94
CA PRO A 281 -25.80 6.61 -3.57
C PRO A 281 -25.38 7.15 -4.95
N VAL A 282 -24.08 7.16 -5.24
CA VAL A 282 -23.51 7.59 -6.51
C VAL A 282 -22.56 6.55 -7.11
N GLY A 283 -22.67 6.30 -8.42
CA GLY A 283 -21.76 5.42 -9.15
C GLY A 283 -20.35 6.00 -9.27
N ILE A 284 -19.34 5.12 -9.34
CA ILE A 284 -17.92 5.54 -9.38
C ILE A 284 -17.61 6.43 -10.60
N ASP A 285 -18.17 6.11 -11.77
CA ASP A 285 -17.89 6.85 -13.00
C ASP A 285 -18.44 8.29 -12.96
N ASN A 286 -19.64 8.47 -12.36
CA ASN A 286 -20.21 9.79 -12.13
C ASN A 286 -19.39 10.59 -11.12
N LEU A 287 -18.88 9.92 -10.09
CA LEU A 287 -18.04 10.54 -9.08
C LEU A 287 -16.68 10.95 -9.65
N ALA A 288 -16.05 10.08 -10.44
CA ALA A 288 -14.81 10.34 -11.16
C ALA A 288 -14.93 11.59 -12.06
N ALA A 289 -16.01 11.64 -12.86
CA ALA A 289 -16.31 12.80 -13.70
C ALA A 289 -16.58 14.08 -12.89
N ALA A 290 -17.27 13.95 -11.72
CA ALA A 290 -17.64 15.09 -10.89
C ALA A 290 -16.45 15.77 -10.21
N ILE A 291 -15.39 15.00 -9.88
CA ILE A 291 -14.18 15.52 -9.21
C ILE A 291 -12.99 15.68 -10.16
N GLY A 292 -13.08 15.14 -11.39
CA GLY A 292 -12.00 15.20 -12.39
C GLY A 292 -10.82 14.28 -12.06
N GLU A 293 -11.12 13.09 -11.54
CA GLU A 293 -10.13 12.06 -11.19
C GLU A 293 -10.40 10.75 -11.90
N GLU A 294 -9.37 9.91 -12.02
CA GLU A 294 -9.53 8.56 -12.54
C GLU A 294 -10.22 7.64 -11.52
N ARG A 295 -11.02 6.72 -12.03
CA ARG A 295 -11.70 5.71 -11.23
C ARG A 295 -10.75 4.93 -10.31
N GLU A 296 -9.61 4.49 -10.86
CA GLU A 296 -8.61 3.71 -10.10
C GLU A 296 -8.03 4.54 -8.95
N THR A 297 -7.77 5.82 -9.15
CA THR A 297 -7.31 6.74 -8.09
C THR A 297 -8.32 6.80 -6.94
N ILE A 298 -9.61 6.91 -7.26
CA ILE A 298 -10.65 6.94 -6.23
C ILE A 298 -10.68 5.60 -5.46
N GLU A 299 -10.70 4.47 -6.17
CA GLU A 299 -10.84 3.14 -5.57
C GLU A 299 -9.63 2.69 -4.76
N ASP A 300 -8.41 3.05 -5.18
CA ASP A 300 -7.17 2.53 -4.58
C ASP A 300 -6.52 3.49 -3.59
N VAL A 301 -6.76 4.79 -3.74
CA VAL A 301 -6.06 5.82 -2.97
C VAL A 301 -6.99 6.55 -2.01
N LEU A 302 -8.19 6.97 -2.46
CA LEU A 302 -9.09 7.79 -1.65
C LEU A 302 -10.01 6.95 -0.76
N GLU A 303 -10.77 6.05 -1.37
CA GLU A 303 -11.81 5.29 -0.68
C GLU A 303 -11.31 4.41 0.48
N PRO A 304 -10.16 3.69 0.40
CA PRO A 304 -9.78 2.75 1.44
C PRO A 304 -9.70 3.39 2.83
N TYR A 305 -9.09 4.56 2.92
CA TYR A 305 -8.99 5.29 4.17
C TYR A 305 -10.35 5.86 4.62
N LEU A 306 -11.09 6.48 3.70
CA LEU A 306 -12.39 7.07 4.00
C LEU A 306 -13.42 6.04 4.47
N ILE A 307 -13.39 4.85 3.87
CA ILE A 307 -14.27 3.73 4.27
C ILE A 307 -13.89 3.22 5.66
N GLN A 308 -12.59 3.03 5.92
CA GLN A 308 -12.14 2.54 7.21
C GLN A 308 -12.42 3.51 8.35
N GLN A 309 -12.27 4.81 8.10
CA GLN A 309 -12.60 5.85 9.08
C GLN A 309 -14.11 6.08 9.20
N GLY A 310 -14.91 5.39 8.41
CA GLY A 310 -16.35 5.47 8.48
C GLY A 310 -16.95 6.75 7.90
N TYR A 311 -16.22 7.47 7.01
CA TYR A 311 -16.75 8.63 6.28
C TYR A 311 -17.53 8.23 5.04
N LEU A 312 -17.18 7.10 4.42
CA LEU A 312 -17.74 6.62 3.17
C LEU A 312 -18.17 5.16 3.30
N MET A 313 -19.26 4.77 2.67
CA MET A 313 -19.71 3.39 2.54
C MET A 313 -19.86 3.01 1.06
N ARG A 314 -19.49 1.77 0.72
CA ARG A 314 -19.84 1.13 -0.55
C ARG A 314 -21.12 0.33 -0.39
N THR A 315 -22.10 0.60 -1.24
CA THR A 315 -23.34 -0.16 -1.34
C THR A 315 -23.49 -0.74 -2.74
N PRO A 316 -24.38 -1.71 -2.97
CA PRO A 316 -24.66 -2.23 -4.33
C PRO A 316 -25.12 -1.14 -5.32
N ARG A 317 -25.69 -0.03 -4.82
CA ARG A 317 -26.15 1.10 -5.63
C ARG A 317 -25.06 2.16 -5.88
N GLY A 318 -23.95 2.11 -5.15
CA GLY A 318 -22.87 3.09 -5.24
C GLY A 318 -22.33 3.55 -3.89
N ARG A 319 -21.64 4.69 -3.90
CA ARG A 319 -21.00 5.31 -2.73
C ARG A 319 -21.98 6.20 -1.99
N VAL A 320 -21.95 6.10 -0.67
CA VAL A 320 -22.82 6.88 0.24
C VAL A 320 -21.95 7.43 1.36
N VAL A 321 -22.10 8.71 1.68
CA VAL A 321 -21.44 9.30 2.86
C VAL A 321 -22.20 8.94 4.14
N THR A 322 -21.47 8.89 5.24
CA THR A 322 -22.03 8.55 6.55
C THR A 322 -22.41 9.80 7.34
N GLN A 323 -23.03 9.59 8.48
CA GLN A 323 -23.32 10.67 9.43
C GLN A 323 -22.06 11.42 9.88
N ALA A 324 -20.92 10.68 10.04
CA ALA A 324 -19.64 11.28 10.41
C ALA A 324 -19.17 12.33 9.39
N THR A 325 -19.43 12.10 8.11
CA THR A 325 -19.10 13.06 7.04
C THR A 325 -19.91 14.33 7.15
N TYR A 326 -21.21 14.24 7.38
CA TYR A 326 -22.05 15.44 7.59
C TYR A 326 -21.54 16.27 8.77
N LEU A 327 -21.23 15.61 9.88
CA LEU A 327 -20.72 16.29 11.08
C LEU A 327 -19.36 16.95 10.83
N HIS A 328 -18.47 16.29 10.08
CA HIS A 328 -17.15 16.83 9.72
C HIS A 328 -17.27 18.13 8.93
N PHE A 329 -18.23 18.23 8.01
CA PHE A 329 -18.50 19.44 7.23
C PHE A 329 -19.45 20.42 7.92
N GLY A 330 -19.81 20.21 9.20
CA GLY A 330 -20.73 21.06 9.96
C GLY A 330 -22.17 21.03 9.44
N MET A 331 -22.53 20.00 8.66
CA MET A 331 -23.87 19.82 8.11
C MET A 331 -24.72 18.92 9.02
N LYS A 332 -26.03 19.16 9.02
CA LYS A 332 -26.94 18.22 9.70
C LYS A 332 -27.14 16.98 8.83
N PRO A 333 -26.95 15.77 9.40
CA PRO A 333 -27.30 14.56 8.67
C PRO A 333 -28.80 14.52 8.38
N PRO A 334 -29.21 13.92 7.23
CA PRO A 334 -30.62 13.72 6.93
C PRO A 334 -31.26 12.93 8.08
N SER A 335 -32.47 13.38 8.51
CA SER A 335 -33.26 12.62 9.47
C SER A 335 -33.51 11.24 8.89
N GLN A 336 -33.06 10.18 9.59
CA GLN A 336 -33.55 8.84 9.29
C GLN A 336 -35.04 8.84 9.55
N GLU A 337 -35.85 8.88 8.49
CA GLU A 337 -37.22 8.43 8.64
C GLU A 337 -37.16 6.98 9.11
N PRO A 338 -37.83 6.62 10.20
CA PRO A 338 -37.91 5.22 10.59
C PRO A 338 -38.46 4.48 9.37
N THR A 339 -37.69 3.54 8.85
CA THR A 339 -38.22 2.55 7.92
C THR A 339 -39.34 1.85 8.67
N ASP A 340 -40.56 2.27 8.38
CA ASP A 340 -41.77 1.58 8.84
C ASP A 340 -41.59 0.10 8.52
N THR A 341 -41.55 -0.67 9.56
CA THR A 341 -41.59 -2.10 9.58
C THR A 341 -42.78 -2.59 8.75
N LEU A 342 -42.54 -2.92 7.47
CA LEU A 342 -43.44 -3.74 6.65
C LEU A 342 -43.41 -5.20 7.15
N TRP A 343 -43.77 -5.39 8.42
CA TRP A 343 -44.12 -6.70 8.95
C TRP A 343 -45.24 -6.47 9.97
N GLN A 344 -46.45 -6.15 9.47
CA GLN A 344 -47.71 -6.45 10.12
C GLN A 344 -48.59 -7.14 9.07
N GLU A 345 -48.66 -8.39 9.24
CA GLU A 345 -49.64 -9.45 8.97
C GLU A 345 -49.03 -10.68 8.32
#